data_b49a5f3cf0c4a674d99dbc8b0b03a78b
#
_entry.id   b49a5f3cf0c4a674d99dbc8b0b03a78b
#
_cell.length_a   1.000
_cell.length_b   1.000
_cell.length_c   1.000
_cell.angle_alpha   90.00
_cell.angle_beta   90.00
_cell.angle_gamma   90.00
#
_symmetry.space_group_name_H-M   'P 1'
#
loop_
_entity.id
_entity.type
_entity.pdbx_description
1 polymer ?
#
loop_
_entity_poly.entity_id
_entity_poly.type
_entity_poly.pdbx_seq_one_letter_code
_entity_poly.pdbx_strand_id
1 'polypeptide(L)'
;MLKAIWNNLAEDGMGLVTVPSLEYILEKGSYYELIRDHIAYYTFDTLRALLNHCGFEVLEEEMINRDTLSMVVRKMAMPETDADVGAKGAGVSIIAPLTEGYEIVTAEVRALTERLAREGKRLAMWGASHQGFTLASTSELGKHLAYIIDSAPFKQGRFAPASHVPIMAPDHYFEEPVDAVLIVAPGYTDEIAGIIKTRFGEKVEIMTLRTNRIEHL
;
A
#
# COMPACT_ATOMS: atom_id res chain seq x y z
N MET A 1 18.42 -6.52 12.74
CA MET A 1 17.33 -7.54 12.82
C MET A 1 17.81 -8.89 12.33
N LEU A 2 18.21 -9.09 11.05
CA LEU A 2 18.62 -10.42 10.51
C LEU A 2 19.74 -11.07 11.31
N LYS A 3 20.79 -10.34 11.69
CA LYS A 3 21.86 -10.87 12.54
C LYS A 3 21.37 -11.36 13.91
N ALA A 4 20.37 -10.71 14.51
CA ALA A 4 19.78 -11.18 15.76
C ALA A 4 18.98 -12.48 15.55
N ILE A 5 18.27 -12.59 14.43
CA ILE A 5 17.58 -13.84 14.06
C ILE A 5 18.60 -14.96 13.87
N TRP A 6 19.66 -14.69 13.11
CA TRP A 6 20.75 -15.68 12.86
C TRP A 6 21.34 -16.19 14.17
N ASN A 7 21.65 -15.30 15.11
CA ASN A 7 22.23 -15.67 16.41
C ASN A 7 21.32 -16.56 17.27
N ASN A 8 20.00 -16.47 17.08
CA ASN A 8 19.02 -17.20 17.88
C ASN A 8 18.45 -18.44 17.17
N LEU A 9 18.72 -18.60 15.88
CA LEU A 9 18.30 -19.78 15.13
C LEU A 9 19.24 -20.95 15.44
N ALA A 10 18.69 -22.16 15.58
CA ALA A 10 19.49 -23.39 15.74
C ALA A 10 20.40 -23.61 14.53
N GLU A 11 21.42 -24.47 14.67
CA GLU A 11 22.20 -24.96 13.53
C GLU A 11 21.24 -25.60 12.52
N ASP A 12 21.42 -25.34 11.23
CA ASP A 12 20.51 -25.75 10.14
C ASP A 12 19.04 -25.28 10.32
N GLY A 13 18.79 -24.33 11.23
CA GLY A 13 17.46 -23.77 11.47
C GLY A 13 16.90 -23.08 10.25
N MET A 14 15.61 -23.28 10.00
CA MET A 14 14.87 -22.66 8.89
C MET A 14 14.02 -21.48 9.35
N GLY A 15 13.78 -20.56 8.45
CA GLY A 15 12.93 -19.39 8.67
C GLY A 15 12.13 -19.01 7.44
N LEU A 16 11.07 -18.25 7.64
CA LEU A 16 10.27 -17.62 6.59
C LEU A 16 10.46 -16.11 6.69
N VAL A 17 10.83 -15.48 5.58
CA VAL A 17 10.96 -14.02 5.47
C VAL A 17 9.94 -13.51 4.46
N THR A 18 9.09 -12.59 4.91
CA THR A 18 8.09 -11.94 4.04
C THR A 18 8.23 -10.43 4.12
N VAL A 19 8.24 -9.78 2.95
CA VAL A 19 8.34 -8.32 2.84
C VAL A 19 7.52 -7.83 1.63
N PRO A 20 7.06 -6.57 1.62
CA PRO A 20 6.43 -5.99 0.43
C PRO A 20 7.36 -6.00 -0.78
N SER A 21 6.81 -6.26 -1.96
CA SER A 21 7.53 -6.32 -3.23
C SER A 21 7.71 -4.94 -3.83
N LEU A 22 8.96 -4.50 -3.99
CA LEU A 22 9.27 -3.30 -4.77
C LEU A 22 8.94 -3.50 -6.27
N GLU A 23 9.13 -4.71 -6.79
CA GLU A 23 8.82 -5.04 -8.18
C GLU A 23 7.34 -4.79 -8.49
N TYR A 24 6.45 -5.24 -7.61
CA TYR A 24 5.01 -5.01 -7.73
C TYR A 24 4.67 -3.51 -7.69
N ILE A 25 5.25 -2.78 -6.74
CA ILE A 25 5.03 -1.33 -6.59
C ILE A 25 5.46 -0.58 -7.86
N LEU A 26 6.61 -0.93 -8.42
CA LEU A 26 7.14 -0.33 -9.65
C LEU A 26 6.28 -0.68 -10.88
N GLU A 27 5.88 -1.96 -11.01
CA GLU A 27 5.03 -2.42 -12.12
C GLU A 27 3.68 -1.70 -12.14
N LYS A 28 3.08 -1.48 -10.98
CA LYS A 28 1.78 -0.81 -10.84
C LYS A 28 1.87 0.71 -10.81
N GLY A 29 3.07 1.29 -10.66
CA GLY A 29 3.25 2.72 -10.43
C GLY A 29 2.53 3.20 -9.16
N SER A 30 2.34 2.31 -8.18
CA SER A 30 1.55 2.57 -6.98
C SER A 30 2.40 3.25 -5.90
N TYR A 31 2.81 4.49 -6.14
CA TYR A 31 3.66 5.26 -5.23
C TYR A 31 3.11 5.35 -3.80
N TYR A 32 1.80 5.29 -3.64
CA TYR A 32 1.11 5.36 -2.35
C TYR A 32 1.31 4.12 -1.47
N GLU A 33 1.94 3.07 -2.01
CA GLU A 33 2.46 1.92 -1.25
C GLU A 33 3.76 2.25 -0.50
N LEU A 34 4.44 3.35 -0.86
CA LEU A 34 5.63 3.81 -0.14
C LEU A 34 5.21 4.49 1.15
N ILE A 35 5.51 3.86 2.28
CA ILE A 35 5.11 4.35 3.59
C ILE A 35 6.32 4.59 4.48
N ARG A 36 6.19 5.56 5.37
CA ARG A 36 7.26 5.99 6.28
C ARG A 36 7.80 4.85 7.17
N ASP A 37 6.94 3.91 7.55
CA ASP A 37 7.30 2.85 8.49
C ASP A 37 8.11 1.71 7.83
N HIS A 38 8.10 1.63 6.52
CA HIS A 38 8.94 0.71 5.75
C HIS A 38 10.25 1.41 5.37
N ILE A 39 11.31 1.14 6.11
CA ILE A 39 12.63 1.77 5.91
C ILE A 39 13.30 1.31 4.61
N ALA A 40 13.00 0.09 4.15
CA ALA A 40 13.58 -0.51 2.96
C ALA A 40 12.53 -1.31 2.19
N TYR A 41 12.67 -1.29 0.87
CA TYR A 41 11.87 -2.05 -0.08
C TYR A 41 12.80 -2.95 -0.88
N TYR A 42 12.36 -4.16 -1.18
CA TYR A 42 13.19 -5.19 -1.78
C TYR A 42 12.58 -5.73 -3.07
N THR A 43 13.46 -6.08 -4.01
CA THR A 43 13.19 -7.03 -5.08
C THR A 43 13.63 -8.43 -4.62
N PHE A 44 13.28 -9.49 -5.36
CA PHE A 44 13.81 -10.83 -5.07
C PHE A 44 15.33 -10.83 -5.02
N ASP A 45 15.99 -10.19 -5.99
CA ASP A 45 17.45 -10.17 -6.08
C ASP A 45 18.10 -9.44 -4.90
N THR A 46 17.55 -8.27 -4.52
CA THR A 46 18.13 -7.49 -3.41
C THR A 46 17.87 -8.14 -2.05
N LEU A 47 16.71 -8.77 -1.86
CA LEU A 47 16.41 -9.51 -0.64
C LEU A 47 17.29 -10.77 -0.52
N ARG A 48 17.44 -11.52 -1.61
CA ARG A 48 18.32 -12.71 -1.68
C ARG A 48 19.78 -12.33 -1.35
N ALA A 49 20.29 -11.26 -1.97
CA ALA A 49 21.64 -10.77 -1.70
C ALA A 49 21.84 -10.41 -0.23
N LEU A 50 20.87 -9.70 0.36
CA LEU A 50 20.90 -9.33 1.78
C LEU A 50 20.87 -10.56 2.69
N LEU A 51 20.02 -11.53 2.42
CA LEU A 51 19.89 -12.76 3.20
C LEU A 51 21.17 -13.59 3.15
N ASN A 52 21.75 -13.78 1.94
CA ASN A 52 23.01 -14.47 1.77
C ASN A 52 24.15 -13.78 2.54
N HIS A 53 24.21 -12.44 2.47
CA HIS A 53 25.20 -11.66 3.24
C HIS A 53 25.05 -11.85 4.75
N CYS A 54 23.81 -12.02 5.24
CA CYS A 54 23.53 -12.26 6.64
C CYS A 54 23.65 -13.73 7.09
N GLY A 55 24.23 -14.61 6.28
CA GLY A 55 24.45 -16.02 6.61
C GLY A 55 23.22 -16.90 6.45
N PHE A 56 22.33 -16.56 5.55
CA PHE A 56 21.18 -17.39 5.18
C PHE A 56 21.30 -17.87 3.73
N GLU A 57 20.97 -19.12 3.49
CA GLU A 57 20.73 -19.67 2.17
C GLU A 57 19.24 -19.56 1.84
N VAL A 58 18.89 -19.01 0.69
CA VAL A 58 17.52 -18.99 0.20
C VAL A 58 17.22 -20.33 -0.48
N LEU A 59 16.24 -21.05 0.03
CA LEU A 59 15.82 -22.37 -0.48
C LEU A 59 14.68 -22.26 -1.47
N GLU A 60 13.71 -21.40 -1.17
CA GLU A 60 12.52 -21.17 -1.99
C GLU A 60 12.17 -19.68 -1.97
N GLU A 61 11.63 -19.21 -3.07
CA GLU A 61 11.13 -17.85 -3.21
C GLU A 61 9.84 -17.83 -4.01
N GLU A 62 8.87 -17.06 -3.55
CA GLU A 62 7.54 -16.97 -4.13
C GLU A 62 6.95 -15.58 -3.94
N MET A 63 6.17 -15.12 -4.92
CA MET A 63 5.30 -13.97 -4.76
C MET A 63 3.95 -14.42 -4.20
N ILE A 64 3.65 -14.04 -2.97
CA ILE A 64 2.37 -14.34 -2.33
C ILE A 64 1.48 -13.09 -2.30
N ASN A 65 0.16 -13.30 -2.24
CA ASN A 65 -0.82 -12.20 -2.17
C ASN A 65 -0.67 -11.10 -3.24
N ARG A 66 0.04 -11.38 -4.35
CA ARG A 66 0.36 -10.49 -5.48
C ARG A 66 1.45 -9.44 -5.20
N ASP A 67 1.68 -9.05 -3.95
CA ASP A 67 2.47 -7.88 -3.55
C ASP A 67 3.54 -8.18 -2.49
N THR A 68 3.67 -9.44 -2.09
CA THR A 68 4.55 -9.83 -0.99
C THR A 68 5.58 -10.84 -1.45
N LEU A 69 6.86 -10.51 -1.30
CA LEU A 69 7.96 -11.47 -1.46
C LEU A 69 7.97 -12.42 -0.26
N SER A 70 8.05 -13.70 -0.52
CA SER A 70 8.17 -14.75 0.47
C SER A 70 9.41 -15.60 0.16
N MET A 71 10.28 -15.75 1.14
CA MET A 71 11.50 -16.56 1.01
C MET A 71 11.65 -17.53 2.18
N VAL A 72 11.80 -18.81 1.88
CA VAL A 72 12.21 -19.82 2.84
C VAL A 72 13.74 -19.82 2.91
N VAL A 73 14.27 -19.67 4.11
CA VAL A 73 15.72 -19.56 4.31
C VAL A 73 16.21 -20.61 5.31
N ARG A 74 17.47 -21.01 5.16
CA ARG A 74 18.19 -21.88 6.09
C ARG A 74 19.40 -21.14 6.64
N LYS A 75 19.66 -21.29 7.95
CA LYS A 75 20.89 -20.79 8.57
C LYS A 75 22.10 -21.48 7.99
N MET A 76 23.08 -20.69 7.58
CA MET A 76 24.40 -21.14 7.12
C MET A 76 25.50 -20.49 7.96
N ALA A 77 26.74 -20.88 7.74
CA ALA A 77 27.87 -20.18 8.34
C ALA A 77 27.90 -18.72 7.86
N MET A 78 28.26 -17.81 8.76
CA MET A 78 28.45 -16.40 8.36
C MET A 78 29.56 -16.29 7.33
N PRO A 79 29.38 -15.52 6.24
CA PRO A 79 30.44 -15.24 5.29
C PRO A 79 31.63 -14.59 6.00
N GLU A 80 32.85 -15.04 5.69
CA GLU A 80 34.09 -14.51 6.29
C GLU A 80 34.43 -13.09 5.84
N THR A 81 33.81 -12.61 4.77
CA THR A 81 34.07 -11.29 4.23
C THR A 81 32.84 -10.40 4.38
N ASP A 82 33.04 -9.16 4.87
CA ASP A 82 32.15 -8.04 4.60
C ASP A 82 32.24 -7.72 3.07
N ALA A 83 31.83 -8.69 2.26
CA ALA A 83 31.63 -8.42 0.85
C ALA A 83 30.63 -7.29 0.80
N ASP A 84 31.08 -6.15 0.31
CA ASP A 84 30.20 -5.02 0.03
C ASP A 84 28.98 -5.57 -0.74
N VAL A 85 27.85 -5.66 -0.06
CA VAL A 85 26.57 -5.92 -0.72
C VAL A 85 26.26 -4.64 -1.48
N GLY A 86 27.21 -4.32 -2.36
CA GLY A 86 27.05 -3.26 -3.34
C GLY A 86 25.84 -3.66 -4.16
N ALA A 87 24.67 -3.33 -3.65
CA ALA A 87 23.57 -3.00 -4.52
C ALA A 87 24.20 -2.01 -5.50
N LYS A 88 24.64 -2.51 -6.66
CA LYS A 88 24.91 -1.66 -7.82
C LYS A 88 23.63 -0.89 -7.94
N GLY A 89 23.63 0.33 -7.38
CA GLY A 89 22.44 1.11 -7.15
C GLY A 89 21.68 1.09 -8.45
N ALA A 90 20.54 0.46 -8.43
CA ALA A 90 19.63 0.57 -9.53
C ALA A 90 19.45 2.07 -9.67
N GLY A 91 20.03 2.62 -10.72
CA GLY A 91 20.11 4.06 -10.90
C GLY A 91 18.71 4.70 -10.91
N VAL A 92 18.66 6.00 -11.00
CA VAL A 92 17.45 6.84 -11.06
C VAL A 92 16.34 6.26 -11.97
N SER A 93 16.68 5.37 -12.93
CA SER A 93 15.72 4.70 -13.81
C SER A 93 14.72 3.78 -13.10
N ILE A 94 15.04 3.25 -11.91
CA ILE A 94 14.09 2.43 -11.12
C ILE A 94 13.01 3.31 -10.47
N ILE A 95 13.32 4.55 -10.16
CA ILE A 95 12.39 5.46 -9.51
C ILE A 95 11.43 6.10 -10.52
N ALA A 96 11.77 6.10 -11.82
CA ALA A 96 10.95 6.72 -12.86
C ALA A 96 9.49 6.25 -12.86
N PRO A 97 9.16 4.95 -12.75
CA PRO A 97 7.77 4.49 -12.68
C PRO A 97 6.99 5.05 -11.48
N LEU A 98 7.66 5.29 -10.35
CA LEU A 98 7.03 5.86 -9.15
C LEU A 98 6.72 7.34 -9.34
N THR A 99 7.64 8.09 -9.97
CA THR A 99 7.43 9.51 -10.30
C THR A 99 6.28 9.66 -11.30
N GLU A 100 6.28 8.85 -12.36
CA GLU A 100 5.18 8.81 -13.32
C GLU A 100 3.85 8.42 -12.66
N GLY A 101 3.87 7.38 -11.81
CA GLY A 101 2.70 6.96 -11.06
C GLY A 101 2.14 8.07 -10.16
N TYR A 102 3.02 8.83 -9.48
CA TYR A 102 2.61 9.98 -8.67
C TYR A 102 1.95 11.07 -9.52
N GLU A 103 2.53 11.43 -10.66
CA GLU A 103 1.99 12.44 -11.57
C GLU A 103 0.62 12.03 -12.11
N ILE A 104 0.48 10.78 -12.54
CA ILE A 104 -0.76 10.22 -13.06
C ILE A 104 -1.85 10.24 -11.98
N VAL A 105 -1.58 9.65 -10.81
CA VAL A 105 -2.58 9.59 -9.72
C VAL A 105 -2.98 10.97 -9.26
N THR A 106 -2.03 11.91 -9.13
CA THR A 106 -2.34 13.28 -8.73
C THR A 106 -3.23 13.99 -9.76
N ALA A 107 -3.00 13.77 -11.05
CA ALA A 107 -3.84 14.29 -12.12
C ALA A 107 -5.25 13.68 -12.09
N GLU A 108 -5.38 12.37 -11.91
CA GLU A 108 -6.66 11.65 -11.77
C GLU A 108 -7.46 12.16 -10.56
N VAL A 109 -6.81 12.30 -9.40
CA VAL A 109 -7.44 12.84 -8.18
C VAL A 109 -7.92 14.26 -8.40
N ARG A 110 -7.11 15.11 -9.03
CA ARG A 110 -7.50 16.48 -9.34
C ARG A 110 -8.73 16.53 -10.27
N ALA A 111 -8.69 15.76 -11.36
CA ALA A 111 -9.81 15.70 -12.30
C ALA A 111 -11.10 15.20 -11.62
N LEU A 112 -11.00 14.18 -10.76
CA LEU A 112 -12.12 13.66 -9.98
C LEU A 112 -12.70 14.74 -9.05
N THR A 113 -11.86 15.36 -8.23
CA THR A 113 -12.30 16.32 -7.22
C THR A 113 -12.88 17.60 -7.85
N GLU A 114 -12.29 18.08 -8.96
CA GLU A 114 -12.84 19.21 -9.72
C GLU A 114 -14.19 18.88 -10.36
N ARG A 115 -14.36 17.66 -10.87
CA ARG A 115 -15.65 17.19 -11.43
C ARG A 115 -16.71 17.16 -10.34
N LEU A 116 -16.45 16.48 -9.23
CA LEU A 116 -17.41 16.36 -8.12
C LEU A 116 -17.77 17.73 -7.53
N ALA A 117 -16.78 18.62 -7.39
CA ALA A 117 -17.04 19.99 -6.91
C ALA A 117 -17.97 20.78 -7.86
N ARG A 118 -17.78 20.67 -9.17
CA ARG A 118 -18.70 21.32 -10.17
C ARG A 118 -20.11 20.73 -10.13
N GLU A 119 -20.24 19.45 -9.80
CA GLU A 119 -21.52 18.74 -9.68
C GLU A 119 -22.17 18.95 -8.30
N GLY A 120 -21.49 19.63 -7.36
CA GLY A 120 -21.95 19.80 -5.99
C GLY A 120 -22.01 18.50 -5.20
N LYS A 121 -21.22 17.49 -5.60
CA LYS A 121 -21.19 16.16 -5.02
C LYS A 121 -20.15 16.02 -3.92
N ARG A 122 -20.48 15.24 -2.91
CA ARG A 122 -19.62 14.93 -1.76
C ARG A 122 -18.90 13.60 -1.98
N LEU A 123 -17.64 13.55 -1.56
CA LEU A 123 -16.77 12.39 -1.70
C LEU A 123 -16.36 11.85 -0.32
N ALA A 124 -16.44 10.54 -0.13
CA ALA A 124 -15.74 9.83 0.93
C ALA A 124 -14.68 8.87 0.33
N MET A 125 -13.72 8.48 1.14
CA MET A 125 -12.77 7.43 0.81
C MET A 125 -13.03 6.22 1.70
N TRP A 126 -13.00 5.00 1.15
CA TRP A 126 -13.07 3.78 1.96
C TRP A 126 -11.70 3.11 2.01
N GLY A 127 -11.12 3.05 3.22
CA GLY A 127 -9.83 2.46 3.52
C GLY A 127 -8.94 3.39 4.35
N ALA A 128 -9.08 3.35 5.68
CA ALA A 128 -8.17 4.01 6.61
C ALA A 128 -6.92 3.15 6.81
N SER A 129 -6.18 2.96 5.72
CA SER A 129 -4.92 2.20 5.64
C SER A 129 -3.76 3.14 5.34
N HIS A 130 -2.53 2.61 5.39
CA HIS A 130 -1.34 3.37 4.97
C HIS A 130 -1.46 3.90 3.55
N GLN A 131 -2.00 3.12 2.62
CA GLN A 131 -2.23 3.52 1.22
C GLN A 131 -3.20 4.70 1.14
N GLY A 132 -4.36 4.59 1.80
CA GLY A 132 -5.34 5.67 1.85
C GLY A 132 -4.79 6.93 2.50
N PHE A 133 -4.03 6.81 3.59
CA PHE A 133 -3.43 7.97 4.26
C PHE A 133 -2.34 8.63 3.40
N THR A 134 -1.49 7.85 2.75
CA THR A 134 -0.47 8.37 1.83
C THR A 134 -1.14 9.10 0.67
N LEU A 135 -2.13 8.47 0.02
CA LEU A 135 -2.88 9.09 -1.06
C LEU A 135 -3.54 10.41 -0.62
N ALA A 136 -4.29 10.39 0.49
CA ALA A 136 -5.00 11.57 0.97
C ALA A 136 -4.06 12.74 1.31
N SER A 137 -2.84 12.46 1.80
CA SER A 137 -1.89 13.49 2.21
C SER A 137 -1.01 14.02 1.07
N THR A 138 -0.72 13.20 0.04
CA THR A 138 0.24 13.56 -1.02
C THR A 138 -0.41 14.06 -2.31
N SER A 139 -1.66 13.67 -2.59
CA SER A 139 -2.40 14.07 -3.81
C SER A 139 -3.42 15.19 -3.58
N GLU A 140 -3.41 15.83 -2.41
CA GLU A 140 -4.41 16.80 -1.96
C GLU A 140 -5.84 16.25 -1.80
N LEU A 141 -6.08 14.96 -2.06
CA LEU A 141 -7.40 14.32 -1.94
C LEU A 141 -8.04 14.60 -0.58
N GLY A 142 -7.26 14.59 0.50
CA GLY A 142 -7.74 14.83 1.86
C GLY A 142 -8.48 16.15 2.04
N LYS A 143 -8.19 17.19 1.24
CA LYS A 143 -8.89 18.48 1.29
C LYS A 143 -10.33 18.42 0.75
N HIS A 144 -10.65 17.36 0.02
CA HIS A 144 -11.92 17.18 -0.68
C HIS A 144 -12.78 16.05 -0.10
N LEU A 145 -12.24 15.29 0.87
CA LEU A 145 -12.97 14.23 1.54
C LEU A 145 -13.88 14.78 2.64
N ALA A 146 -15.13 14.33 2.67
CA ALA A 146 -16.01 14.56 3.81
C ALA A 146 -15.52 13.73 5.02
N TYR A 147 -15.21 12.45 4.79
CA TYR A 147 -14.67 11.53 5.79
C TYR A 147 -14.01 10.32 5.12
N ILE A 148 -13.29 9.53 5.92
CA ILE A 148 -12.77 8.22 5.54
C ILE A 148 -13.61 7.14 6.22
N ILE A 149 -14.03 6.14 5.48
CA ILE A 149 -14.78 4.98 6.00
C ILE A 149 -13.80 3.85 6.30
N ASP A 150 -13.92 3.23 7.47
CA ASP A 150 -13.20 2.01 7.82
C ASP A 150 -14.03 1.11 8.73
N SER A 151 -14.03 -0.21 8.45
CA SER A 151 -14.79 -1.18 9.23
C SER A 151 -14.15 -1.54 10.57
N ALA A 152 -12.86 -1.19 10.79
CA ALA A 152 -12.14 -1.52 12.02
C ALA A 152 -12.53 -0.57 13.17
N PRO A 153 -13.20 -1.06 14.24
CA PRO A 153 -13.72 -0.20 15.30
C PRO A 153 -12.65 0.65 16.00
N PHE A 154 -11.43 0.14 16.12
CA PHE A 154 -10.33 0.84 16.80
C PHE A 154 -9.82 2.08 16.02
N LYS A 155 -10.17 2.22 14.74
CA LYS A 155 -9.83 3.40 13.92
C LYS A 155 -10.92 4.46 13.94
N GLN A 156 -12.16 4.04 14.15
CA GLN A 156 -13.34 4.92 14.10
C GLN A 156 -13.29 6.00 15.18
N GLY A 157 -13.76 7.20 14.86
CA GLY A 157 -13.70 8.36 15.74
C GLY A 157 -12.31 8.99 15.86
N ARG A 158 -11.33 8.53 15.06
CA ARG A 158 -9.99 9.10 14.98
C ARG A 158 -9.82 9.93 13.71
N PHE A 159 -8.67 10.54 13.56
CA PHE A 159 -8.33 11.35 12.38
C PHE A 159 -7.16 10.70 11.63
N ALA A 160 -7.22 10.80 10.30
CA ALA A 160 -6.13 10.36 9.43
C ALA A 160 -4.87 11.22 9.69
N PRO A 161 -3.68 10.60 9.73
CA PRO A 161 -2.42 11.33 9.82
C PRO A 161 -2.27 12.34 8.66
N ALA A 162 -1.65 13.47 8.95
CA ALA A 162 -1.35 14.57 8.03
C ALA A 162 -2.59 15.27 7.42
N SER A 163 -3.54 14.53 6.84
CA SER A 163 -4.75 15.12 6.24
C SER A 163 -5.80 15.55 7.26
N HIS A 164 -5.78 15.02 8.48
CA HIS A 164 -6.74 15.24 9.55
C HIS A 164 -8.21 14.96 9.18
N VAL A 165 -8.44 14.16 8.13
CA VAL A 165 -9.80 13.74 7.75
C VAL A 165 -10.33 12.76 8.80
N PRO A 166 -11.59 12.93 9.29
CA PRO A 166 -12.16 12.04 10.29
C PRO A 166 -12.37 10.62 9.71
N ILE A 167 -12.16 9.60 10.55
CA ILE A 167 -12.38 8.20 10.22
C ILE A 167 -13.68 7.75 10.85
N MET A 168 -14.62 7.31 10.05
CA MET A 168 -15.99 7.00 10.45
C MET A 168 -16.34 5.54 10.20
N ALA A 169 -17.30 5.04 10.97
CA ALA A 169 -17.91 3.73 10.70
C ALA A 169 -18.72 3.76 9.39
N PRO A 170 -18.93 2.61 8.72
CA PRO A 170 -19.77 2.54 7.52
C PRO A 170 -21.20 3.11 7.74
N ASP A 171 -21.75 2.96 8.94
CA ASP A 171 -23.09 3.44 9.28
C ASP A 171 -23.23 4.95 9.31
N HIS A 172 -22.12 5.69 9.43
CA HIS A 172 -22.10 7.13 9.36
C HIS A 172 -22.66 7.69 8.03
N TYR A 173 -22.62 6.90 6.96
CA TYR A 173 -23.26 7.24 5.69
C TYR A 173 -24.74 7.62 5.85
N PHE A 174 -25.47 6.98 6.77
CA PHE A 174 -26.89 7.25 7.00
C PHE A 174 -27.14 8.57 7.77
N GLU A 175 -26.14 9.06 8.49
CA GLU A 175 -26.18 10.34 9.19
C GLU A 175 -25.72 11.48 8.27
N GLU A 176 -24.67 11.22 7.49
CA GLU A 176 -24.05 12.20 6.61
C GLU A 176 -23.74 11.57 5.22
N PRO A 177 -24.75 11.47 4.32
CA PRO A 177 -24.60 10.84 3.02
C PRO A 177 -23.56 11.51 2.13
N VAL A 178 -22.90 10.71 1.29
CA VAL A 178 -22.00 11.15 0.21
C VAL A 178 -22.49 10.62 -1.13
N ASP A 179 -22.14 11.31 -2.21
CA ASP A 179 -22.55 10.96 -3.58
C ASP A 179 -21.56 10.00 -4.25
N ALA A 180 -20.32 9.97 -3.77
CA ALA A 180 -19.24 9.19 -4.35
C ALA A 180 -18.37 8.59 -3.25
N VAL A 181 -17.85 7.37 -3.52
CA VAL A 181 -16.89 6.68 -2.66
C VAL A 181 -15.70 6.21 -3.49
N LEU A 182 -14.49 6.63 -3.11
CA LEU A 182 -13.25 6.11 -3.66
C LEU A 182 -12.70 5.00 -2.74
N ILE A 183 -12.64 3.77 -3.24
CA ILE A 183 -12.10 2.63 -2.50
C ILE A 183 -10.58 2.58 -2.68
N VAL A 184 -9.84 2.63 -1.56
CA VAL A 184 -8.39 2.49 -1.50
C VAL A 184 -8.04 1.33 -0.57
N ALA A 185 -8.44 0.15 -0.99
CA ALA A 185 -8.25 -1.12 -0.31
C ALA A 185 -8.15 -2.26 -1.34
N PRO A 186 -7.03 -2.37 -2.11
CA PRO A 186 -6.95 -3.24 -3.29
C PRO A 186 -7.37 -4.70 -3.06
N GLY A 187 -7.02 -5.26 -1.89
CA GLY A 187 -7.38 -6.65 -1.53
C GLY A 187 -8.86 -6.87 -1.21
N TYR A 188 -9.63 -5.81 -0.96
CA TYR A 188 -11.03 -5.86 -0.50
C TYR A 188 -11.98 -5.07 -1.39
N THR A 189 -11.53 -4.60 -2.54
CA THR A 189 -12.31 -3.69 -3.41
C THR A 189 -13.69 -4.25 -3.76
N ASP A 190 -13.76 -5.51 -4.19
CA ASP A 190 -15.02 -6.11 -4.66
C ASP A 190 -15.99 -6.35 -3.50
N GLU A 191 -15.49 -6.74 -2.33
CA GLU A 191 -16.27 -6.86 -1.10
C GLU A 191 -16.86 -5.51 -0.68
N ILE A 192 -16.02 -4.48 -0.63
CA ILE A 192 -16.44 -3.13 -0.24
C ILE A 192 -17.45 -2.56 -1.24
N ALA A 193 -17.22 -2.74 -2.53
CA ALA A 193 -18.17 -2.32 -3.58
C ALA A 193 -19.53 -3.01 -3.41
N GLY A 194 -19.53 -4.30 -3.07
CA GLY A 194 -20.77 -5.04 -2.75
C GLY A 194 -21.50 -4.48 -1.52
N ILE A 195 -20.76 -4.11 -0.47
CA ILE A 195 -21.32 -3.48 0.73
C ILE A 195 -21.95 -2.12 0.38
N ILE A 196 -21.26 -1.28 -0.40
CA ILE A 196 -21.78 0.03 -0.81
C ILE A 196 -23.07 -0.13 -1.62
N LYS A 197 -23.09 -0.98 -2.65
CA LYS A 197 -24.27 -1.23 -3.48
C LYS A 197 -25.46 -1.70 -2.65
N THR A 198 -25.23 -2.64 -1.73
CA THR A 198 -26.28 -3.25 -0.91
C THR A 198 -26.82 -2.30 0.16
N ARG A 199 -25.94 -1.54 0.82
CA ARG A 199 -26.31 -0.74 2.00
C ARG A 199 -26.57 0.71 1.68
N PHE A 200 -25.75 1.35 0.81
CA PHE A 200 -25.87 2.77 0.47
C PHE A 200 -26.74 3.01 -0.76
N GLY A 201 -26.92 1.96 -1.58
CA GLY A 201 -27.76 1.96 -2.78
C GLY A 201 -26.99 2.31 -4.05
N GLU A 202 -27.64 2.07 -5.19
CA GLU A 202 -27.03 2.17 -6.54
C GLU A 202 -26.75 3.62 -7.01
N LYS A 203 -27.20 4.63 -6.26
CA LYS A 203 -26.98 6.03 -6.61
C LYS A 203 -25.59 6.53 -6.23
N VAL A 204 -24.89 5.84 -5.34
CA VAL A 204 -23.54 6.21 -4.93
C VAL A 204 -22.56 5.80 -6.03
N GLU A 205 -21.83 6.79 -6.55
CA GLU A 205 -20.78 6.53 -7.53
C GLU A 205 -19.61 5.80 -6.84
N ILE A 206 -19.26 4.61 -7.34
CA ILE A 206 -18.20 3.79 -6.76
C ILE A 206 -16.99 3.82 -7.67
N MET A 207 -15.86 4.18 -7.10
CA MET A 207 -14.57 4.21 -7.79
C MET A 207 -13.54 3.45 -6.96
N THR A 208 -12.48 3.00 -7.60
CA THR A 208 -11.35 2.33 -6.94
C THR A 208 -10.02 2.79 -7.50
N LEU A 209 -8.99 2.74 -6.66
CA LEU A 209 -7.60 2.90 -7.04
C LEU A 209 -6.87 1.58 -6.73
N ARG A 210 -6.63 0.78 -7.78
CA ARG A 210 -5.90 -0.51 -7.70
C ARG A 210 -4.49 -0.41 -8.27
N THR A 211 -4.28 0.58 -9.13
CA THR A 211 -3.03 0.86 -9.81
C THR A 211 -2.75 2.37 -9.74
N ASN A 212 -2.22 2.95 -10.79
CA ASN A 212 -2.06 4.40 -10.92
C ASN A 212 -3.25 5.09 -11.62
N ARG A 213 -4.41 4.41 -11.77
CA ARG A 213 -5.63 4.94 -12.38
C ARG A 213 -6.84 4.76 -11.48
N ILE A 214 -7.75 5.74 -11.52
CA ILE A 214 -9.06 5.64 -10.90
C ILE A 214 -10.01 4.94 -11.86
N GLU A 215 -10.60 3.84 -11.41
CA GLU A 215 -11.54 3.03 -12.16
C GLU A 215 -12.94 3.17 -11.59
N HIS A 216 -13.98 3.22 -12.43
CA HIS A 216 -15.40 3.19 -12.03
C HIS A 216 -15.91 1.74 -11.96
N LEU A 217 -16.76 1.42 -10.97
CA LEU A 217 -17.29 0.06 -10.69
C LEU A 217 -18.81 -0.01 -10.86
#